data_aa457faab1c314ccd31eb80f63b560da
#
_entry.id   aa457faab1c314ccd31eb80f63b560da
#
_cell.length_a   1.000
_cell.length_b   1.000
_cell.length_c   1.000
_cell.angle_alpha   90.00
_cell.angle_beta   90.00
_cell.angle_gamma   90.00
#
_symmetry.space_group_name_H-M   'P 1'
#
loop_
_entity.id
_entity.type
_entity.pdbx_description
1 polymer ?
#
loop_
_entity_poly.entity_id
_entity_poly.type
_entity_poly.pdbx_seq_one_letter_code
_entity_poly.pdbx_strand_id
1 'polypeptide(L)'
;RPTVYPVIRLFSFLVDKHACALEVEINGQRIPVALPEVALFNPAQIVAETAVPTAHATPQSSVPLVKLAVARSGDKGNHSNIGVMARKPEYLAWIAAALTPEAVAEWMQHVLDGQNSKVSRWHLPASHSLNFLLENALGGGGVASLRIDPQGKAFAQQLLEFPVPVPQGL
;
A
#
# COMPACT_ATOMS: atom_id res chain seq x y z
N ARG A 1 -17.87 -26.06 -20.03
CA ARG A 1 -19.07 -25.26 -19.74
C ARG A 1 -18.82 -24.46 -18.46
N PRO A 2 -19.27 -23.20 -18.37
CA PRO A 2 -19.23 -22.45 -17.12
C PRO A 2 -20.04 -23.18 -16.05
N THR A 3 -19.51 -23.26 -14.84
CA THR A 3 -20.19 -23.81 -13.67
C THR A 3 -20.60 -22.67 -12.74
N VAL A 4 -21.78 -22.78 -12.17
CA VAL A 4 -22.27 -21.83 -11.17
C VAL A 4 -21.69 -22.23 -9.81
N TYR A 5 -21.14 -21.25 -9.08
CA TYR A 5 -20.67 -21.43 -7.72
C TYR A 5 -21.13 -20.26 -6.83
N PRO A 6 -21.21 -20.45 -5.51
CA PRO A 6 -21.64 -19.40 -4.59
C PRO A 6 -20.72 -18.17 -4.63
N VAL A 7 -21.31 -16.98 -4.62
CA VAL A 7 -20.56 -15.75 -4.40
C VAL A 7 -20.31 -15.58 -2.90
N ILE A 8 -19.04 -15.61 -2.50
CA ILE A 8 -18.64 -15.44 -1.11
C ILE A 8 -18.18 -14.00 -0.92
N ARG A 9 -18.63 -13.35 0.17
CA ARG A 9 -18.16 -12.02 0.57
C ARG A 9 -17.58 -12.12 1.98
N LEU A 10 -16.43 -11.47 2.17
CA LEU A 10 -15.85 -11.25 3.48
C LEU A 10 -16.57 -10.07 4.16
N PHE A 11 -17.05 -10.30 5.38
CA PHE A 11 -17.56 -9.27 6.27
C PHE A 11 -16.63 -9.16 7.47
N SER A 12 -15.99 -8.00 7.64
CA SER A 12 -15.08 -7.74 8.76
C SER A 12 -15.74 -6.74 9.73
N PHE A 13 -15.62 -7.03 11.01
CA PHE A 13 -16.13 -6.14 12.07
C PHE A 13 -15.16 -6.14 13.26
N LEU A 14 -15.21 -5.09 14.05
CA LEU A 14 -14.46 -5.00 15.30
C LEU A 14 -15.25 -5.63 16.44
N VAL A 15 -14.55 -6.38 17.26
CA VAL A 15 -15.10 -6.97 18.50
C VAL A 15 -14.21 -6.53 19.66
N ASP A 16 -14.83 -6.34 20.85
CA ASP A 16 -14.06 -6.06 22.05
C ASP A 16 -13.04 -7.18 22.30
N LYS A 17 -11.77 -6.80 22.49
CA LYS A 17 -10.70 -7.76 22.72
C LYS A 17 -10.93 -8.65 23.96
N HIS A 18 -11.65 -8.14 24.98
CA HIS A 18 -11.98 -8.90 26.19
C HIS A 18 -13.06 -9.97 25.97
N ALA A 19 -13.79 -9.90 24.84
CA ALA A 19 -14.71 -10.96 24.43
C ALA A 19 -13.97 -12.18 23.85
N CYS A 20 -12.67 -12.08 23.58
CA CYS A 20 -11.85 -13.14 23.03
C CYS A 20 -10.90 -13.67 24.12
N ALA A 21 -11.13 -14.91 24.60
CA ALA A 21 -10.19 -15.56 25.48
C ALA A 21 -8.91 -15.89 24.69
N LEU A 22 -7.75 -15.38 25.16
CA LEU A 22 -6.46 -15.69 24.55
C LEU A 22 -5.75 -16.76 25.38
N GLU A 23 -5.30 -17.80 24.72
CA GLU A 23 -4.53 -18.89 25.33
C GLU A 23 -3.30 -19.20 24.47
N VAL A 24 -2.21 -19.60 25.13
CA VAL A 24 -1.02 -20.17 24.49
C VAL A 24 -0.98 -21.64 24.83
N GLU A 25 -0.80 -22.51 23.84
CA GLU A 25 -0.62 -23.94 24.04
C GLU A 25 0.86 -24.30 23.93
N ILE A 26 1.44 -24.85 25.00
CA ILE A 26 2.82 -25.32 25.05
C ILE A 26 2.80 -26.76 25.56
N ASN A 27 3.30 -27.69 24.76
CA ASN A 27 3.36 -29.14 25.11
C ASN A 27 1.99 -29.72 25.55
N GLY A 28 0.90 -29.27 24.90
CA GLY A 28 -0.46 -29.70 25.22
C GLY A 28 -1.08 -29.03 26.45
N GLN A 29 -0.37 -28.15 27.12
CA GLN A 29 -0.89 -27.33 28.22
C GLN A 29 -1.36 -25.96 27.72
N ARG A 30 -2.62 -25.62 28.00
CA ARG A 30 -3.19 -24.31 27.70
C ARG A 30 -2.95 -23.34 28.86
N ILE A 31 -2.35 -22.22 28.54
CA ILE A 31 -2.02 -21.17 29.48
C ILE A 31 -2.78 -19.92 29.07
N PRO A 32 -3.70 -19.40 29.92
CA PRO A 32 -4.41 -18.17 29.60
C PRO A 32 -3.43 -16.98 29.59
N VAL A 33 -3.61 -16.10 28.59
CA VAL A 33 -2.81 -14.87 28.44
C VAL A 33 -3.66 -13.69 28.91
N ALA A 34 -3.19 -12.99 29.93
CA ALA A 34 -3.81 -11.76 30.38
C ALA A 34 -3.61 -10.66 29.32
N LEU A 35 -4.71 -10.02 28.90
CA LEU A 35 -4.63 -8.86 28.03
C LEU A 35 -4.15 -7.64 28.84
N PRO A 36 -3.12 -6.92 28.37
CA PRO A 36 -2.70 -5.71 29.04
C PRO A 36 -3.79 -4.63 28.92
N GLU A 37 -3.99 -3.90 30.00
CA GLU A 37 -4.71 -2.65 29.93
C GLU A 37 -3.87 -1.66 29.12
N VAL A 38 -4.43 -1.15 28.02
CA VAL A 38 -3.81 -0.14 27.19
C VAL A 38 -4.61 1.13 27.24
N ALA A 39 -3.90 2.26 27.28
CA ALA A 39 -4.55 3.57 27.18
C ALA A 39 -5.31 3.67 25.84
N LEU A 40 -6.42 4.36 25.84
CA LEU A 40 -7.15 4.69 24.62
C LEU A 40 -6.24 5.50 23.68
N PHE A 41 -6.37 5.25 22.38
CA PHE A 41 -5.66 6.01 21.37
C PHE A 41 -5.99 7.51 21.50
N ASN A 42 -4.96 8.34 21.62
CA ASN A 42 -5.10 9.79 21.66
C ASN A 42 -4.66 10.40 20.32
N PRO A 43 -5.59 10.93 19.50
CA PRO A 43 -5.25 11.55 18.22
C PRO A 43 -4.23 12.69 18.32
N ALA A 44 -4.15 13.39 19.46
CA ALA A 44 -3.16 14.45 19.68
C ALA A 44 -1.71 13.96 19.76
N GLN A 45 -1.49 12.64 19.89
CA GLN A 45 -0.17 12.02 19.88
C GLN A 45 0.30 11.64 18.47
N ILE A 46 -0.50 11.88 17.43
CA ILE A 46 -0.08 11.67 16.05
C ILE A 46 1.02 12.68 15.73
N VAL A 47 2.21 12.19 15.46
CA VAL A 47 3.31 13.00 14.96
C VAL A 47 2.96 13.43 13.54
N ALA A 48 3.14 14.72 13.23
CA ALA A 48 2.92 15.23 11.88
C ALA A 48 3.79 14.46 10.86
N GLU A 49 3.24 14.24 9.67
CA GLU A 49 3.96 13.56 8.59
C GLU A 49 5.27 14.30 8.28
N THR A 50 6.36 13.57 8.19
CA THR A 50 7.66 14.13 7.81
C THR A 50 7.61 14.55 6.35
N ALA A 51 8.02 15.79 6.05
CA ALA A 51 8.05 16.29 4.69
C ALA A 51 8.87 15.38 3.77
N VAL A 52 8.37 15.19 2.56
CA VAL A 52 9.07 14.41 1.54
C VAL A 52 10.24 15.25 1.01
N PRO A 53 11.43 14.68 0.81
CA PRO A 53 12.56 15.39 0.22
C PRO A 53 12.22 15.98 -1.14
N THR A 54 12.66 17.20 -1.40
CA THR A 54 12.43 17.90 -2.66
C THR A 54 13.58 17.69 -3.62
N ALA A 55 13.30 17.42 -4.88
CA ALA A 55 14.31 17.36 -5.94
C ALA A 55 14.75 18.78 -6.34
N HIS A 56 16.04 19.02 -6.36
CA HIS A 56 16.60 20.34 -6.69
C HIS A 56 17.21 20.43 -8.10
N ALA A 57 17.42 19.28 -8.77
CA ALA A 57 17.98 19.26 -10.11
C ALA A 57 16.90 19.29 -11.19
N THR A 58 17.16 20.02 -12.29
CA THR A 58 16.27 20.01 -13.45
C THR A 58 16.39 18.66 -14.17
N PRO A 59 15.28 17.95 -14.41
CA PRO A 59 15.31 16.70 -15.16
C PRO A 59 15.77 16.92 -16.60
N GLN A 60 16.61 16.02 -17.10
CA GLN A 60 17.12 16.04 -18.48
C GLN A 60 16.90 14.71 -19.21
N SER A 61 16.51 13.69 -18.48
CA SER A 61 16.22 12.35 -18.99
C SER A 61 15.08 11.71 -18.21
N SER A 62 14.69 10.49 -18.59
CA SER A 62 13.72 9.71 -17.86
C SER A 62 14.17 8.27 -17.82
N VAL A 63 13.96 7.61 -16.67
CA VAL A 63 14.24 6.18 -16.49
C VAL A 63 13.02 5.50 -15.87
N PRO A 64 12.79 4.21 -16.16
CA PRO A 64 11.72 3.49 -15.48
C PRO A 64 12.02 3.36 -13.99
N LEU A 65 10.97 3.47 -13.16
CA LEU A 65 11.06 3.46 -11.69
C LEU A 65 11.87 2.27 -11.15
N VAL A 66 11.82 1.11 -11.81
CA VAL A 66 12.58 -0.10 -11.42
C VAL A 66 14.09 0.14 -11.34
N LYS A 67 14.63 1.12 -12.05
CA LYS A 67 16.04 1.51 -11.94
C LYS A 67 16.37 2.22 -10.64
N LEU A 68 15.39 2.92 -10.06
CA LEU A 68 15.55 3.76 -8.88
C LEU A 68 14.99 3.13 -7.60
N ALA A 69 14.06 2.19 -7.71
CA ALA A 69 13.34 1.62 -6.59
C ALA A 69 13.11 0.13 -6.70
N VAL A 70 12.74 -0.46 -5.57
CA VAL A 70 12.03 -1.72 -5.47
C VAL A 70 10.62 -1.44 -4.98
N ALA A 71 9.65 -2.26 -5.37
CA ALA A 71 8.28 -2.05 -4.95
C ALA A 71 7.57 -3.38 -4.66
N ARG A 72 6.54 -3.30 -3.80
CA ARG A 72 5.66 -4.41 -3.48
C ARG A 72 4.24 -3.91 -3.31
N SER A 73 3.27 -4.69 -3.76
CA SER A 73 1.85 -4.40 -3.61
C SER A 73 1.09 -5.56 -2.99
N GLY A 74 -0.12 -5.26 -2.53
CA GLY A 74 -1.02 -6.26 -1.97
C GLY A 74 -2.35 -5.66 -1.52
N ASP A 75 -3.27 -6.56 -1.20
CA ASP A 75 -4.64 -6.23 -0.82
C ASP A 75 -4.77 -5.65 0.59
N LYS A 76 -5.76 -4.80 0.73
CA LYS A 76 -6.32 -4.26 1.97
C LYS A 76 -7.86 -4.25 1.82
N GLY A 77 -8.49 -5.43 1.88
CA GLY A 77 -9.90 -5.59 1.54
C GLY A 77 -10.15 -5.30 0.05
N ASN A 78 -10.99 -4.31 -0.26
CA ASN A 78 -11.19 -3.84 -1.64
C ASN A 78 -10.14 -2.82 -2.11
N HIS A 79 -9.24 -2.40 -1.23
CA HIS A 79 -8.16 -1.47 -1.54
C HIS A 79 -6.85 -2.23 -1.80
N SER A 80 -5.92 -1.59 -2.50
CA SER A 80 -4.56 -2.11 -2.65
C SER A 80 -3.55 -1.09 -2.14
N ASN A 81 -2.48 -1.56 -1.50
CA ASN A 81 -1.35 -0.71 -1.22
C ASN A 81 -0.16 -1.04 -2.12
N ILE A 82 0.66 -0.03 -2.41
CA ILE A 82 1.93 -0.16 -3.11
C ILE A 82 3.00 0.53 -2.27
N GLY A 83 3.94 -0.25 -1.74
CA GLY A 83 5.15 0.28 -1.11
C GLY A 83 6.25 0.43 -2.16
N VAL A 84 6.89 1.59 -2.19
CA VAL A 84 8.01 1.92 -3.10
C VAL A 84 9.19 2.36 -2.25
N MET A 85 10.28 1.61 -2.28
CA MET A 85 11.50 1.89 -1.52
C MET A 85 12.64 2.26 -2.48
N ALA A 86 13.23 3.43 -2.26
CA ALA A 86 14.37 3.89 -3.04
C ALA A 86 15.57 2.94 -2.88
N ARG A 87 16.25 2.60 -3.99
CA ARG A 87 17.48 1.78 -3.97
C ARG A 87 18.65 2.52 -3.34
N LYS A 88 18.62 3.87 -3.38
CA LYS A 88 19.54 4.77 -2.72
C LYS A 88 18.76 5.94 -2.13
N PRO A 89 19.14 6.46 -0.94
CA PRO A 89 18.43 7.56 -0.30
C PRO A 89 18.24 8.79 -1.20
N GLU A 90 19.25 9.13 -2.00
CA GLU A 90 19.25 10.27 -2.92
C GLU A 90 18.21 10.17 -4.04
N TYR A 91 17.73 8.96 -4.37
CA TYR A 91 16.71 8.77 -5.40
C TYR A 91 15.31 9.13 -4.92
N LEU A 92 15.09 9.14 -3.59
CA LEU A 92 13.76 9.37 -3.03
C LEU A 92 13.16 10.71 -3.48
N ALA A 93 13.96 11.77 -3.56
CA ALA A 93 13.47 13.08 -3.95
C ALA A 93 12.87 13.09 -5.37
N TRP A 94 13.50 12.40 -6.32
CA TRP A 94 12.98 12.29 -7.70
C TRP A 94 11.80 11.36 -7.81
N ILE A 95 11.85 10.22 -7.11
CA ILE A 95 10.72 9.31 -7.03
C ILE A 95 9.50 10.04 -6.46
N ALA A 96 9.67 10.79 -5.39
CA ALA A 96 8.59 11.49 -4.72
C ALA A 96 8.01 12.66 -5.54
N ALA A 97 8.87 13.35 -6.30
CA ALA A 97 8.44 14.40 -7.22
C ALA A 97 7.62 13.85 -8.40
N ALA A 98 7.99 12.66 -8.90
CA ALA A 98 7.32 12.01 -10.01
C ALA A 98 6.04 11.27 -9.60
N LEU A 99 6.09 10.53 -8.49
CA LEU A 99 4.98 9.71 -8.00
C LEU A 99 4.07 10.52 -7.06
N THR A 100 3.41 11.55 -7.59
CA THR A 100 2.32 12.21 -6.85
C THR A 100 1.09 11.28 -6.79
N PRO A 101 0.15 11.47 -5.83
CA PRO A 101 -1.10 10.72 -5.83
C PRO A 101 -1.84 10.76 -7.17
N GLU A 102 -1.86 11.93 -7.82
CA GLU A 102 -2.52 12.15 -9.10
C GLU A 102 -1.82 11.38 -10.23
N ALA A 103 -0.49 11.43 -10.30
CA ALA A 103 0.28 10.71 -11.31
C ALA A 103 0.14 9.19 -11.17
N VAL A 104 0.11 8.69 -9.92
CA VAL A 104 -0.15 7.26 -9.65
C VAL A 104 -1.58 6.89 -9.99
N ALA A 105 -2.56 7.77 -9.70
CA ALA A 105 -3.96 7.53 -10.07
C ALA A 105 -4.13 7.47 -11.60
N GLU A 106 -3.50 8.37 -12.34
CA GLU A 106 -3.50 8.36 -13.80
C GLU A 106 -2.85 7.08 -14.37
N TRP A 107 -1.67 6.72 -13.87
CA TRP A 107 -0.96 5.51 -14.31
C TRP A 107 -1.74 4.23 -14.06
N MET A 108 -2.41 4.16 -12.90
CA MET A 108 -3.17 3.00 -12.46
C MET A 108 -4.67 3.10 -12.76
N GLN A 109 -5.12 4.04 -13.61
CA GLN A 109 -6.54 4.30 -13.89
C GLN A 109 -7.33 3.06 -14.31
N HIS A 110 -6.68 2.11 -14.98
CA HIS A 110 -7.29 0.87 -15.46
C HIS A 110 -7.75 -0.09 -14.34
N VAL A 111 -7.27 0.12 -13.11
CA VAL A 111 -7.68 -0.67 -11.92
C VAL A 111 -8.54 0.14 -10.96
N LEU A 112 -8.65 1.43 -11.13
CA LEU A 112 -9.46 2.30 -10.28
C LEU A 112 -10.92 2.32 -10.72
N ASP A 113 -11.83 2.54 -9.77
CA ASP A 113 -13.28 2.63 -10.02
C ASP A 113 -13.71 4.12 -10.15
N GLY A 114 -13.10 4.81 -11.10
CA GLY A 114 -13.44 6.19 -11.43
C GLY A 114 -13.48 7.11 -10.20
N GLN A 115 -14.61 7.81 -10.01
CA GLN A 115 -14.80 8.76 -8.91
C GLN A 115 -14.91 8.10 -7.52
N ASN A 116 -15.11 6.78 -7.46
CA ASN A 116 -15.19 6.03 -6.20
C ASN A 116 -13.81 5.64 -5.66
N SER A 117 -12.75 5.92 -6.41
CA SER A 117 -11.38 5.61 -6.05
C SER A 117 -10.60 6.87 -5.72
N LYS A 118 -9.71 6.73 -4.73
CA LYS A 118 -8.76 7.77 -4.34
C LYS A 118 -7.39 7.13 -4.19
N VAL A 119 -6.34 7.86 -4.56
CA VAL A 119 -4.97 7.49 -4.24
C VAL A 119 -4.45 8.42 -3.15
N SER A 120 -3.96 7.84 -2.09
CA SER A 120 -3.29 8.56 -0.99
C SER A 120 -1.84 8.12 -0.89
N ARG A 121 -0.95 9.02 -0.46
CA ARG A 121 0.49 8.76 -0.34
C ARG A 121 0.99 9.14 1.04
N TRP A 122 1.86 8.31 1.62
CA TRP A 122 2.59 8.58 2.86
C TRP A 122 4.08 8.40 2.64
N HIS A 123 4.87 9.24 3.33
CA HIS A 123 6.32 9.12 3.40
C HIS A 123 6.72 8.28 4.61
N LEU A 124 7.66 7.37 4.41
CA LEU A 124 8.24 6.49 5.42
C LEU A 124 9.74 6.79 5.53
N PRO A 125 10.14 7.82 6.30
CA PRO A 125 11.50 8.39 6.26
C PRO A 125 12.58 7.39 6.66
N ALA A 126 12.35 6.55 7.67
CA ALA A 126 13.32 5.58 8.15
C ALA A 126 13.75 4.53 7.12
N SER A 127 12.90 4.26 6.11
CA SER A 127 13.15 3.29 5.04
C SER A 127 13.34 3.93 3.67
N HIS A 128 13.40 5.26 3.60
CA HIS A 128 13.44 6.00 2.32
C HIS A 128 12.36 5.55 1.35
N SER A 129 11.13 5.42 1.83
CA SER A 129 10.03 4.80 1.09
C SER A 129 8.80 5.71 1.01
N LEU A 130 8.00 5.44 0.00
CA LEU A 130 6.63 5.94 -0.14
C LEU A 130 5.68 4.76 -0.05
N ASN A 131 4.53 4.95 0.58
CA ASN A 131 3.43 4.00 0.52
C ASN A 131 2.21 4.67 -0.10
N PHE A 132 1.58 3.99 -1.04
CA PHE A 132 0.35 4.42 -1.70
C PHE A 132 -0.80 3.51 -1.29
N LEU A 133 -1.95 4.08 -1.04
CA LEU A 133 -3.21 3.36 -0.92
C LEU A 133 -4.09 3.72 -2.12
N LEU A 134 -4.48 2.71 -2.87
CA LEU A 134 -5.40 2.79 -3.99
C LEU A 134 -6.76 2.27 -3.50
N GLU A 135 -7.68 3.18 -3.23
CA GLU A 135 -9.02 2.82 -2.74
C GLU A 135 -9.85 2.18 -3.84
N ASN A 136 -10.65 1.18 -3.49
CA ASN A 136 -11.57 0.46 -4.39
C ASN A 136 -10.92 -0.07 -5.68
N ALA A 137 -9.65 -0.46 -5.60
CA ALA A 137 -8.86 -0.90 -6.74
C ALA A 137 -8.98 -2.40 -7.08
N LEU A 138 -9.67 -3.20 -6.25
CA LEU A 138 -9.67 -4.66 -6.39
C LEU A 138 -11.00 -5.28 -6.84
N GLY A 139 -11.99 -4.45 -7.19
CA GLY A 139 -13.27 -4.96 -7.71
C GLY A 139 -14.07 -5.80 -6.72
N GLY A 140 -14.07 -5.43 -5.45
CA GLY A 140 -14.78 -6.11 -4.37
C GLY A 140 -13.88 -6.86 -3.38
N GLY A 141 -12.58 -6.94 -3.66
CA GLY A 141 -11.59 -7.61 -2.81
C GLY A 141 -11.40 -9.09 -3.12
N GLY A 142 -10.40 -9.70 -2.48
CA GLY A 142 -9.79 -10.97 -2.87
C GLY A 142 -10.73 -12.13 -3.22
N VAL A 143 -11.77 -12.39 -2.42
CA VAL A 143 -12.71 -13.51 -2.66
C VAL A 143 -13.91 -13.14 -3.53
N ALA A 144 -14.22 -11.85 -3.67
CA ALA A 144 -15.36 -11.36 -4.44
C ALA A 144 -14.97 -10.83 -5.82
N SER A 145 -13.70 -10.52 -6.03
CA SER A 145 -13.19 -9.94 -7.27
C SER A 145 -13.18 -10.96 -8.41
N LEU A 146 -13.67 -10.54 -9.57
CA LEU A 146 -13.58 -11.29 -10.82
C LEU A 146 -12.35 -10.91 -11.66
N ARG A 147 -11.45 -10.10 -11.12
CA ARG A 147 -10.21 -9.68 -11.79
C ARG A 147 -9.19 -10.81 -11.80
N ILE A 148 -8.30 -10.81 -12.79
CA ILE A 148 -7.19 -11.78 -12.89
C ILE A 148 -6.24 -11.62 -11.69
N ASP A 149 -6.01 -10.39 -11.23
CA ASP A 149 -5.23 -10.09 -10.02
C ASP A 149 -6.15 -9.54 -8.91
N PRO A 150 -6.89 -10.43 -8.21
CA PRO A 150 -7.87 -10.01 -7.20
C PRO A 150 -7.23 -9.45 -5.93
N GLN A 151 -5.92 -9.59 -5.78
CA GLN A 151 -5.15 -9.12 -4.63
C GLN A 151 -4.17 -7.99 -4.97
N GLY A 152 -4.13 -7.50 -6.21
CA GLY A 152 -3.24 -6.43 -6.63
C GLY A 152 -1.75 -6.75 -6.46
N LYS A 153 -1.36 -8.03 -6.60
CA LYS A 153 0.06 -8.45 -6.43
C LYS A 153 0.96 -7.95 -7.56
N ALA A 154 0.40 -7.75 -8.75
CA ALA A 154 1.12 -7.24 -9.92
C ALA A 154 1.10 -5.70 -10.02
N PHE A 155 0.40 -4.98 -9.16
CA PHE A 155 0.30 -3.52 -9.23
C PHE A 155 1.66 -2.82 -9.06
N ALA A 156 2.49 -3.35 -8.17
CA ALA A 156 3.85 -2.83 -7.99
C ALA A 156 4.70 -3.00 -9.24
N GLN A 157 4.60 -4.14 -9.96
CA GLN A 157 5.33 -4.38 -11.20
C GLN A 157 4.89 -3.40 -12.28
N GLN A 158 3.60 -3.10 -12.37
CA GLN A 158 3.08 -2.11 -13.32
C GLN A 158 3.58 -0.70 -12.98
N LEU A 159 3.61 -0.34 -11.67
CA LEU A 159 4.12 0.96 -11.24
C LEU A 159 5.64 1.08 -11.45
N LEU A 160 6.39 -0.02 -11.39
CA LEU A 160 7.83 -0.03 -11.62
C LEU A 160 8.23 0.34 -13.06
N GLU A 161 7.32 0.31 -14.02
CA GLU A 161 7.51 0.80 -15.38
C GLU A 161 7.26 2.32 -15.53
N PHE A 162 6.78 3.00 -14.48
CA PHE A 162 6.51 4.44 -14.49
C PHE A 162 7.77 5.22 -14.85
N PRO A 163 7.70 6.16 -15.83
CA PRO A 163 8.84 6.98 -16.23
C PRO A 163 9.13 8.07 -15.19
N VAL A 164 10.26 7.97 -14.51
CA VAL A 164 10.70 8.97 -13.54
C VAL A 164 11.68 9.93 -14.17
N PRO A 165 11.38 11.25 -14.21
CA PRO A 165 12.30 12.27 -14.67
C PRO A 165 13.51 12.38 -13.74
N VAL A 166 14.71 12.37 -14.31
CA VAL A 166 16.00 12.39 -13.57
C VAL A 166 17.01 13.29 -14.26
N PRO A 167 18.05 13.78 -13.55
CA PRO A 167 19.18 14.48 -14.16
C PRO A 167 19.92 13.57 -15.14
N GLN A 168 20.72 14.20 -16.01
CA GLN A 168 21.59 13.45 -16.93
C GLN A 168 22.66 12.68 -16.15
N GLY A 169 22.87 11.41 -16.49
CA GLY A 169 23.96 10.60 -15.92
C GLY A 169 23.57 9.70 -14.77
N LEU A 170 22.27 9.46 -14.58
CA LEU A 170 21.73 8.49 -13.62
C LEU A 170 21.38 7.18 -14.31
#